data_9ed130feabb3e6a8e03629b74a123255
#
_entry.id   9ed130feabb3e6a8e03629b74a123255
#
_cell.length_a   1.000
_cell.length_b   1.000
_cell.length_c   1.000
_cell.angle_alpha   90.00
_cell.angle_beta   90.00
_cell.angle_gamma   90.00
#
_symmetry.space_group_name_H-M   'P 1'
#
loop_
_entity.id
_entity.type
_entity.pdbx_description
1 polymer ?
#
loop_
_entity_poly.entity_id
_entity_poly.type
_entity_poly.pdbx_seq_one_letter_code
_entity_poly.pdbx_strand_id
1 'polypeptide(L)'
;MRNKIYLSIILLTPPTVLLLSWLYFTQIFDPDGSYDGKTRQNGVFFKSYFNFNQFKNSQGNEDILEFEDGKWVLSVYVTNADKSSDSIYLMRQLNVALNRDINKLKRVIFYSNKMLEGDLDKIKADYPRVEIVEDKNGVLLNVLERNSKLNFNEENPIFVIDPYGRAVMYFDPGTDPKLILKDLKVLI
;
A
#
# COMPACT_ATOMS: atom_id res chain seq x y z
N MET A 1 23.65 -46.98 33.69
CA MET A 1 22.30 -46.75 33.06
C MET A 1 21.88 -45.27 33.11
N ARG A 2 21.95 -44.58 34.25
CA ARG A 2 21.52 -43.16 34.41
C ARG A 2 22.10 -42.19 33.36
N ASN A 3 23.41 -42.27 33.08
CA ASN A 3 24.05 -41.34 32.14
C ASN A 3 23.58 -41.50 30.67
N LYS A 4 23.12 -42.70 30.26
CA LYS A 4 22.56 -42.92 28.91
C LYS A 4 21.21 -42.27 28.77
N ILE A 5 20.40 -42.23 29.84
CA ILE A 5 19.11 -41.60 29.86
C ILE A 5 19.24 -40.08 29.74
N TYR A 6 20.18 -39.48 30.49
CA TYR A 6 20.43 -38.01 30.35
C TYR A 6 20.92 -37.61 28.96
N LEU A 7 21.81 -38.45 28.37
CA LEU A 7 22.31 -38.18 27.02
C LEU A 7 21.14 -38.27 25.98
N SER A 8 20.26 -39.23 26.13
CA SER A 8 19.09 -39.37 25.24
C SER A 8 18.13 -38.18 25.38
N ILE A 9 17.90 -37.67 26.58
CA ILE A 9 17.05 -36.51 26.82
C ILE A 9 17.66 -35.27 26.16
N ILE A 10 18.95 -35.03 26.35
CA ILE A 10 19.66 -33.86 25.76
C ILE A 10 19.64 -33.95 24.23
N LEU A 11 19.79 -35.15 23.66
CA LEU A 11 19.80 -35.30 22.20
C LEU A 11 18.41 -35.15 21.58
N LEU A 12 17.35 -35.58 22.28
CA LEU A 12 15.98 -35.52 21.81
C LEU A 12 15.30 -34.16 22.00
N THR A 13 15.76 -33.33 22.95
CA THR A 13 15.12 -32.04 23.22
C THR A 13 15.13 -31.08 22.03
N PRO A 14 16.23 -30.85 21.27
CA PRO A 14 16.20 -29.95 20.14
C PRO A 14 15.20 -30.34 19.03
N PRO A 15 15.18 -31.60 18.56
CA PRO A 15 14.23 -31.99 17.54
C PRO A 15 12.77 -31.98 18.02
N THR A 16 12.50 -32.28 19.29
CA THR A 16 11.13 -32.21 19.83
C THR A 16 10.65 -30.77 19.93
N VAL A 17 11.50 -29.83 20.35
CA VAL A 17 11.17 -28.40 20.39
C VAL A 17 10.90 -27.87 18.98
N LEU A 18 11.71 -28.22 18.00
CA LEU A 18 11.49 -27.83 16.59
C LEU A 18 10.18 -28.40 16.06
N LEU A 19 9.89 -29.66 16.34
CA LEU A 19 8.65 -30.32 15.87
C LEU A 19 7.42 -29.71 16.52
N LEU A 20 7.45 -29.44 17.81
CA LEU A 20 6.37 -28.78 18.53
C LEU A 20 6.18 -27.32 18.06
N SER A 21 7.26 -26.62 17.81
CA SER A 21 7.21 -25.26 17.27
C SER A 21 6.61 -25.25 15.86
N TRP A 22 7.00 -26.19 15.00
CA TRP A 22 6.44 -26.35 13.67
C TRP A 22 4.95 -26.73 13.69
N LEU A 23 4.54 -27.66 14.54
CA LEU A 23 3.14 -28.03 14.76
C LEU A 23 2.31 -26.86 15.29
N TYR A 24 2.84 -26.14 16.27
CA TYR A 24 2.19 -24.95 16.81
C TYR A 24 1.97 -23.90 15.73
N PHE A 25 3.00 -23.66 14.90
CA PHE A 25 2.94 -22.65 13.86
C PHE A 25 1.93 -23.03 12.76
N THR A 26 1.95 -24.27 12.28
CA THR A 26 1.07 -24.73 11.18
C THR A 26 -0.37 -24.99 11.62
N GLN A 27 -0.59 -25.45 12.86
CA GLN A 27 -1.93 -25.84 13.31
C GLN A 27 -2.68 -24.74 14.06
N ILE A 28 -1.97 -23.85 14.73
CA ILE A 28 -2.57 -22.83 15.60
C ILE A 28 -2.42 -21.43 14.99
N PHE A 29 -1.28 -21.13 14.37
CA PHE A 29 -1.00 -19.82 13.81
C PHE A 29 -1.38 -19.69 12.34
N ASP A 30 -1.27 -20.74 11.55
CA ASP A 30 -1.53 -20.72 10.12
C ASP A 30 -2.22 -22.02 9.65
N PRO A 31 -3.44 -22.32 10.16
CA PRO A 31 -4.14 -23.55 9.82
C PRO A 31 -4.49 -23.66 8.32
N ASP A 32 -4.57 -22.55 7.58
CA ASP A 32 -4.93 -22.48 6.17
C ASP A 32 -3.73 -22.27 5.24
N GLY A 33 -2.49 -22.21 5.78
CA GLY A 33 -1.27 -21.95 5.00
C GLY A 33 -1.23 -20.54 4.36
N SER A 34 -2.19 -19.71 4.68
CA SER A 34 -2.15 -18.29 4.42
C SER A 34 -1.65 -17.61 5.68
N TYR A 35 -0.47 -17.04 5.61
CA TYR A 35 -0.01 -16.11 6.63
C TYR A 35 -0.90 -14.84 6.54
N ASP A 36 -2.18 -15.03 6.80
CA ASP A 36 -3.10 -13.93 7.13
C ASP A 36 -2.73 -13.49 8.55
N GLY A 37 -1.42 -13.20 8.66
CA GLY A 37 -0.85 -12.77 9.89
C GLY A 37 -1.73 -11.68 10.40
N LYS A 38 -2.13 -11.75 11.66
CA LYS A 38 -2.59 -10.62 12.46
C LYS A 38 -1.47 -9.58 12.49
N THR A 39 -1.06 -9.16 11.30
CA THR A 39 -0.23 -7.99 11.10
C THR A 39 -1.03 -6.84 11.70
N ARG A 40 -0.41 -6.05 12.52
CA ARG A 40 -1.06 -4.92 13.21
C ARG A 40 -1.47 -3.81 12.23
N GLN A 41 -1.36 -4.07 10.94
CA GLN A 41 -1.72 -3.16 9.86
C GLN A 41 -3.22 -3.27 9.55
N ASN A 42 -3.79 -2.16 9.15
CA ASN A 42 -5.21 -2.03 8.79
C ASN A 42 -5.38 -1.99 7.25
N GLY A 43 -4.30 -1.69 6.51
CA GLY A 43 -4.28 -1.75 5.06
C GLY A 43 -4.11 -3.18 4.54
N VAL A 44 -4.60 -3.43 3.33
CA VAL A 44 -4.51 -4.70 2.61
C VAL A 44 -3.33 -4.64 1.64
N PHE A 45 -2.44 -5.63 1.69
CA PHE A 45 -1.34 -5.72 0.73
C PHE A 45 -1.84 -6.06 -0.68
N PHE A 46 -1.16 -5.52 -1.69
CA PHE A 46 -1.37 -5.98 -3.05
C PHE A 46 -0.89 -7.44 -3.21
N LYS A 47 -1.58 -8.23 -4.05
CA LYS A 47 -1.27 -9.65 -4.28
C LYS A 47 0.15 -9.88 -4.79
N SER A 48 0.66 -8.96 -5.60
CA SER A 48 2.05 -8.95 -6.07
C SER A 48 2.57 -7.53 -6.07
N TYR A 49 3.87 -7.38 -5.80
CA TYR A 49 4.55 -6.09 -5.92
C TYR A 49 4.72 -5.73 -7.39
N PHE A 50 4.37 -4.50 -7.74
CA PHE A 50 4.66 -3.92 -9.04
C PHE A 50 5.27 -2.54 -8.84
N ASN A 51 6.11 -2.13 -9.81
CA ASN A 51 6.86 -0.89 -9.70
C ASN A 51 6.20 0.21 -10.55
N PHE A 52 5.96 1.37 -9.95
CA PHE A 52 5.38 2.54 -10.61
C PHE A 52 6.33 3.20 -11.62
N ASN A 53 7.63 2.97 -11.52
CA ASN A 53 8.61 3.52 -12.48
C ASN A 53 8.38 3.01 -13.91
N GLN A 54 7.78 1.82 -14.08
CA GLN A 54 7.42 1.32 -15.40
C GLN A 54 6.30 2.14 -16.08
N PHE A 55 5.46 2.82 -15.32
CA PHE A 55 4.37 3.66 -15.85
C PHE A 55 4.83 5.07 -16.21
N LYS A 56 5.96 5.50 -15.67
CA LYS A 56 6.62 6.76 -15.94
C LYS A 56 7.02 6.92 -17.41
N ASN A 57 7.57 5.86 -17.99
CA ASN A 57 8.12 5.88 -19.36
C ASN A 57 7.06 5.86 -20.47
N SER A 58 5.82 5.47 -20.16
CA SER A 58 4.72 5.42 -21.13
C SER A 58 4.09 6.77 -21.42
N GLN A 59 4.42 7.81 -20.67
CA GLN A 59 3.71 9.09 -20.71
C GLN A 59 4.42 10.22 -21.45
N GLY A 60 5.69 10.07 -21.80
CA GLY A 60 6.43 11.04 -22.63
C GLY A 60 6.53 12.47 -22.08
N ASN A 61 6.26 12.69 -20.80
CA ASN A 61 6.40 13.98 -20.15
C ASN A 61 7.80 14.14 -19.57
N GLU A 62 8.42 15.31 -19.84
CA GLU A 62 9.74 15.66 -19.31
C GLU A 62 9.72 15.94 -17.79
N ASP A 63 8.58 16.28 -17.21
CA ASP A 63 8.38 16.39 -15.76
C ASP A 63 8.13 15.01 -15.14
N ILE A 64 9.23 14.32 -14.93
CA ILE A 64 9.24 12.95 -14.46
C ILE A 64 9.02 12.95 -12.95
N LEU A 65 7.84 12.49 -12.52
CA LEU A 65 7.61 12.15 -11.13
C LEU A 65 8.60 11.05 -10.70
N GLU A 66 9.51 11.39 -9.80
CA GLU A 66 10.45 10.43 -9.24
C GLU A 66 9.78 9.67 -8.10
N PHE A 67 9.58 8.36 -8.27
CA PHE A 67 9.12 7.49 -7.20
C PHE A 67 10.26 6.98 -6.32
N GLU A 68 11.51 7.07 -6.80
CA GLU A 68 12.72 6.62 -6.09
C GLU A 68 13.48 7.78 -5.45
N ASP A 69 12.75 8.78 -4.92
CA ASP A 69 13.32 9.95 -4.25
C ASP A 69 13.47 9.79 -2.72
N GLY A 70 13.27 8.58 -2.22
CA GLY A 70 13.35 8.27 -0.80
C GLY A 70 12.10 8.63 0.00
N LYS A 71 11.03 9.07 -0.66
CA LYS A 71 9.76 9.41 0.00
C LYS A 71 8.71 8.35 -0.22
N TRP A 72 7.90 8.15 0.78
CA TRP A 72 6.65 7.42 0.65
C TRP A 72 5.65 8.21 -0.20
N VAL A 73 4.77 7.51 -0.89
CA VAL A 73 3.74 8.14 -1.72
C VAL A 73 2.37 7.66 -1.28
N LEU A 74 1.48 8.61 -1.00
CA LEU A 74 0.08 8.35 -0.77
C LEU A 74 -0.68 8.72 -2.03
N SER A 75 -1.46 7.79 -2.56
CA SER A 75 -2.06 7.94 -3.88
C SER A 75 -3.53 7.56 -3.90
N VAL A 76 -4.22 8.12 -4.88
CA VAL A 76 -5.58 7.74 -5.28
C VAL A 76 -5.64 7.69 -6.80
N TYR A 77 -6.44 6.76 -7.35
CA TYR A 77 -6.75 6.71 -8.77
C TYR A 77 -8.11 7.37 -9.02
N VAL A 78 -8.14 8.38 -9.88
CA VAL A 78 -9.32 9.21 -10.12
C VAL A 78 -9.83 8.98 -11.54
N THR A 79 -11.08 8.56 -11.64
CA THR A 79 -11.80 8.45 -12.91
C THR A 79 -12.90 9.50 -13.05
N ASN A 80 -13.38 10.00 -11.91
CA ASN A 80 -14.40 11.06 -11.81
C ASN A 80 -14.07 11.92 -10.60
N ALA A 81 -13.99 13.25 -10.79
CA ALA A 81 -13.58 14.20 -9.75
C ALA A 81 -14.56 14.24 -8.57
N ASP A 82 -15.86 14.22 -8.83
CA ASP A 82 -16.89 14.31 -7.78
C ASP A 82 -16.85 13.07 -6.88
N LYS A 83 -16.74 11.88 -7.47
CA LYS A 83 -16.66 10.62 -6.71
C LYS A 83 -15.38 10.49 -5.88
N SER A 84 -14.30 11.10 -6.35
CA SER A 84 -12.98 10.99 -5.71
C SER A 84 -12.69 12.10 -4.71
N SER A 85 -13.57 13.08 -4.58
CA SER A 85 -13.36 14.28 -3.75
C SER A 85 -13.04 13.92 -2.30
N ASP A 86 -13.76 12.98 -1.71
CA ASP A 86 -13.57 12.54 -0.33
C ASP A 86 -12.21 11.85 -0.14
N SER A 87 -11.81 11.00 -1.09
CA SER A 87 -10.50 10.32 -1.04
C SER A 87 -9.34 11.30 -1.19
N ILE A 88 -9.46 12.29 -2.08
CA ILE A 88 -8.46 13.35 -2.26
C ILE A 88 -8.36 14.22 -0.99
N TYR A 89 -9.49 14.60 -0.42
CA TYR A 89 -9.53 15.34 0.82
C TYR A 89 -8.90 14.55 1.98
N LEU A 90 -9.28 13.28 2.13
CA LEU A 90 -8.72 12.39 3.15
C LEU A 90 -7.20 12.24 2.99
N MET A 91 -6.70 12.06 1.77
CA MET A 91 -5.27 11.99 1.48
C MET A 91 -4.53 13.25 1.96
N ARG A 92 -5.13 14.44 1.78
CA ARG A 92 -4.58 15.69 2.33
C ARG A 92 -4.57 15.68 3.85
N GLN A 93 -5.68 15.27 4.50
CA GLN A 93 -5.78 15.26 5.96
C GLN A 93 -4.76 14.30 6.59
N LEU A 94 -4.58 13.11 6.01
CA LEU A 94 -3.60 12.14 6.45
C LEU A 94 -2.17 12.69 6.37
N ASN A 95 -1.82 13.33 5.25
CA ASN A 95 -0.49 13.93 5.07
C ASN A 95 -0.24 15.05 6.10
N VAL A 96 -1.21 15.93 6.35
CA VAL A 96 -1.10 16.98 7.37
C VAL A 96 -0.99 16.40 8.79
N ALA A 97 -1.72 15.32 9.08
CA ALA A 97 -1.71 14.66 10.38
C ALA A 97 -0.38 13.94 10.72
N LEU A 98 0.50 13.74 9.74
CA LEU A 98 1.87 13.27 9.98
C LEU A 98 2.76 14.30 10.66
N ASN A 99 2.37 15.58 10.65
CA ASN A 99 3.04 16.67 11.34
C ASN A 99 4.55 16.76 10.99
N ARG A 100 5.45 16.33 11.87
CA ARG A 100 6.91 16.40 11.64
C ARG A 100 7.39 15.58 10.44
N ASP A 101 6.69 14.51 10.12
CA ASP A 101 7.03 13.59 9.04
C ASP A 101 6.32 13.93 7.71
N ILE A 102 5.63 15.06 7.63
CA ILE A 102 4.87 15.52 6.45
C ILE A 102 5.72 15.54 5.16
N ASN A 103 7.01 15.85 5.27
CA ASN A 103 7.93 15.93 4.13
C ASN A 103 8.45 14.57 3.65
N LYS A 104 8.24 13.51 4.44
CA LYS A 104 8.60 12.14 4.06
C LYS A 104 7.53 11.45 3.22
N LEU A 105 6.33 12.07 3.12
CA LEU A 105 5.20 11.57 2.36
C LEU A 105 4.80 12.59 1.30
N LYS A 106 4.83 12.21 0.03
CA LYS A 106 4.24 12.99 -1.06
C LYS A 106 2.88 12.44 -1.46
N ARG A 107 2.09 13.26 -2.13
CA ARG A 107 0.75 12.92 -2.58
C ARG A 107 0.70 12.92 -4.09
N VAL A 108 0.20 11.84 -4.67
CA VAL A 108 0.08 11.66 -6.12
C VAL A 108 -1.34 11.26 -6.47
N ILE A 109 -1.91 11.91 -7.46
CA ILE A 109 -3.18 11.53 -8.07
C ILE A 109 -2.88 10.94 -9.45
N PHE A 110 -3.29 9.69 -9.64
CA PHE A 110 -3.33 9.09 -10.98
C PHE A 110 -4.73 9.30 -11.54
N TYR A 111 -4.83 9.63 -12.82
CA TYR A 111 -6.14 9.85 -13.43
C TYR A 111 -6.25 9.23 -14.82
N SER A 112 -7.47 8.85 -15.17
CA SER A 112 -7.82 8.36 -16.50
C SER A 112 -7.96 9.51 -17.49
N ASN A 113 -7.58 9.30 -18.74
CA ASN A 113 -7.78 10.22 -19.87
C ASN A 113 -9.26 10.59 -20.14
N LYS A 114 -10.19 9.94 -19.43
CA LYS A 114 -11.64 10.27 -19.49
C LYS A 114 -12.02 11.45 -18.62
N MET A 115 -11.10 11.94 -17.82
CA MET A 115 -11.35 13.06 -16.92
C MET A 115 -11.36 14.38 -17.69
N LEU A 116 -12.31 15.27 -17.37
CA LEU A 116 -12.40 16.58 -18.02
C LEU A 116 -11.27 17.50 -17.56
N GLU A 117 -10.70 18.29 -18.49
CA GLU A 117 -9.63 19.24 -18.17
C GLU A 117 -10.01 20.23 -17.04
N GLY A 118 -11.25 20.71 -17.03
CA GLY A 118 -11.74 21.61 -15.99
C GLY A 118 -11.76 20.99 -14.58
N ASP A 119 -11.93 19.68 -14.46
CA ASP A 119 -11.88 18.97 -13.19
C ASP A 119 -10.45 18.86 -12.68
N LEU A 120 -9.49 18.67 -13.58
CA LEU A 120 -8.06 18.65 -13.24
C LEU A 120 -7.59 20.01 -12.74
N ASP A 121 -7.99 21.09 -13.41
CA ASP A 121 -7.63 22.44 -13.01
C ASP A 121 -8.20 22.81 -11.63
N LYS A 122 -9.42 22.36 -11.35
CA LYS A 122 -10.03 22.52 -10.03
C LYS A 122 -9.24 21.76 -8.96
N ILE A 123 -8.88 20.50 -9.22
CA ILE A 123 -8.06 19.71 -8.28
C ILE A 123 -6.70 20.38 -8.04
N LYS A 124 -6.03 20.87 -9.08
CA LYS A 124 -4.75 21.60 -8.96
C LYS A 124 -4.88 22.87 -8.12
N ALA A 125 -5.96 23.63 -8.31
CA ALA A 125 -6.23 24.86 -7.56
C ALA A 125 -6.48 24.57 -6.07
N ASP A 126 -7.30 23.56 -5.76
CA ASP A 126 -7.67 23.19 -4.39
C ASP A 126 -6.54 22.44 -3.64
N TYR A 127 -5.67 21.75 -4.37
CA TYR A 127 -4.60 20.91 -3.82
C TYR A 127 -3.23 21.16 -4.48
N PRO A 128 -2.63 22.36 -4.35
CA PRO A 128 -1.44 22.77 -5.11
C PRO A 128 -0.17 21.95 -4.82
N ARG A 129 -0.16 21.12 -3.78
CA ARG A 129 0.96 20.24 -3.43
C ARG A 129 0.75 18.78 -3.84
N VAL A 130 -0.20 18.52 -4.72
CA VAL A 130 -0.47 17.20 -5.26
C VAL A 130 0.18 17.09 -6.63
N GLU A 131 0.94 16.03 -6.84
CA GLU A 131 1.44 15.68 -8.16
C GLU A 131 0.37 14.89 -8.91
N ILE A 132 0.20 15.16 -10.19
CA ILE A 132 -0.87 14.56 -11.00
C ILE A 132 -0.25 13.84 -12.19
N VAL A 133 -0.60 12.56 -12.35
CA VAL A 133 -0.05 11.66 -13.37
C VAL A 133 -1.18 11.07 -14.20
N GLU A 134 -1.11 11.23 -15.51
CA GLU A 134 -2.09 10.66 -16.45
C GLU A 134 -1.80 9.21 -16.77
N ASP A 135 -2.80 8.34 -16.62
CA ASP A 135 -2.79 6.97 -17.13
C ASP A 135 -3.48 6.93 -18.51
N LYS A 136 -2.73 7.31 -19.57
CA LYS A 136 -3.26 7.48 -20.94
C LYS A 136 -4.00 6.26 -21.47
N ASN A 137 -3.53 5.08 -21.14
CA ASN A 137 -4.01 3.82 -21.72
C ASN A 137 -4.75 2.93 -20.71
N GLY A 138 -4.99 3.40 -19.48
CA GLY A 138 -5.60 2.61 -18.42
C GLY A 138 -4.74 1.41 -17.97
N VAL A 139 -3.44 1.43 -18.27
CA VAL A 139 -2.55 0.31 -17.94
C VAL A 139 -2.36 0.19 -16.44
N LEU A 140 -2.19 1.34 -15.77
CA LEU A 140 -2.06 1.35 -14.32
C LEU A 140 -3.33 0.89 -13.63
N LEU A 141 -4.50 1.36 -14.07
CA LEU A 141 -5.78 0.92 -13.53
C LEU A 141 -5.94 -0.60 -13.60
N ASN A 142 -5.66 -1.18 -14.77
CA ASN A 142 -5.73 -2.64 -14.96
C ASN A 142 -4.79 -3.40 -14.03
N VAL A 143 -3.60 -2.86 -13.76
CA VAL A 143 -2.63 -3.49 -12.83
C VAL A 143 -3.10 -3.38 -11.39
N LEU A 144 -3.63 -2.23 -10.97
CA LEU A 144 -4.19 -2.02 -9.63
C LEU A 144 -5.35 -2.99 -9.36
N GLU A 145 -6.32 -3.09 -10.27
CA GLU A 145 -7.49 -3.97 -10.12
C GLU A 145 -7.10 -5.46 -10.13
N ARG A 146 -6.15 -5.86 -10.96
CA ARG A 146 -5.66 -7.25 -10.99
C ARG A 146 -4.98 -7.67 -9.69
N ASN A 147 -4.26 -6.75 -9.05
CA ASN A 147 -3.49 -7.01 -7.84
C ASN A 147 -4.23 -6.69 -6.54
N SER A 148 -5.44 -6.17 -6.62
CA SER A 148 -6.30 -5.90 -5.47
C SER A 148 -7.54 -6.78 -5.47
N LYS A 149 -8.43 -6.57 -4.51
CA LYS A 149 -9.78 -7.12 -4.45
C LYS A 149 -10.84 -6.05 -4.73
N LEU A 150 -10.42 -4.81 -5.00
CA LEU A 150 -11.29 -3.65 -5.15
C LEU A 150 -11.41 -3.22 -6.61
N ASN A 151 -12.52 -2.58 -6.93
CA ASN A 151 -12.72 -1.87 -8.18
C ASN A 151 -12.23 -0.41 -8.01
N PHE A 152 -11.00 -0.13 -8.42
CA PHE A 152 -10.39 1.18 -8.30
C PHE A 152 -11.14 2.28 -9.06
N ASN A 153 -11.84 1.90 -10.11
CA ASN A 153 -12.64 2.82 -10.92
C ASN A 153 -13.90 3.33 -10.20
N GLU A 154 -14.46 2.54 -9.30
CA GLU A 154 -15.70 2.88 -8.60
C GLU A 154 -15.46 3.34 -7.16
N GLU A 155 -14.49 2.73 -6.49
CA GLU A 155 -14.30 2.85 -5.06
C GLU A 155 -13.24 3.89 -4.67
N ASN A 156 -12.36 4.27 -5.60
CA ASN A 156 -11.28 5.25 -5.41
C ASN A 156 -10.49 5.05 -4.09
N PRO A 157 -9.99 3.84 -3.82
CA PRO A 157 -9.27 3.56 -2.58
C PRO A 157 -7.95 4.33 -2.53
N ILE A 158 -7.55 4.69 -1.32
CA ILE A 158 -6.22 5.23 -1.08
C ILE A 158 -5.21 4.08 -1.06
N PHE A 159 -4.06 4.26 -1.69
CA PHE A 159 -2.99 3.26 -1.69
C PHE A 159 -1.62 3.90 -1.47
N VAL A 160 -0.67 3.07 -1.06
CA VAL A 160 0.67 3.48 -0.62
C VAL A 160 1.72 2.88 -1.53
N ILE A 161 2.66 3.71 -1.95
CA ILE A 161 3.85 3.34 -2.73
C ILE A 161 5.07 3.60 -1.85
N ASP A 162 6.02 2.67 -1.84
CA ASP A 162 7.23 2.79 -1.05
C ASP A 162 8.28 3.72 -1.69
N PRO A 163 9.34 4.08 -0.96
CA PRO A 163 10.42 4.94 -1.48
C PRO A 163 11.21 4.37 -2.66
N TYR A 164 10.98 3.12 -3.03
CA TYR A 164 11.57 2.46 -4.20
C TYR A 164 10.59 2.39 -5.39
N GLY A 165 9.43 3.05 -5.28
CA GLY A 165 8.41 3.06 -6.32
C GLY A 165 7.54 1.80 -6.39
N ARG A 166 7.53 0.94 -5.36
CA ARG A 166 6.74 -0.30 -5.36
C ARG A 166 5.39 -0.09 -4.69
N ALA A 167 4.33 -0.63 -5.29
CA ALA A 167 3.01 -0.69 -4.66
C ALA A 167 3.08 -1.59 -3.41
N VAL A 168 2.63 -1.10 -2.27
CA VAL A 168 2.69 -1.83 -0.99
C VAL A 168 1.31 -2.29 -0.56
N MET A 169 0.43 -1.35 -0.27
CA MET A 169 -0.88 -1.64 0.29
C MET A 169 -1.93 -0.62 -0.16
N TYR A 170 -3.18 -1.00 -0.02
CA TYR A 170 -4.33 -0.12 -0.19
C TYR A 170 -5.25 -0.22 1.01
N PHE A 171 -6.13 0.75 1.17
CA PHE A 171 -7.11 0.79 2.25
C PHE A 171 -8.51 0.65 1.66
N ASP A 172 -9.31 -0.23 2.25
CA ASP A 172 -10.70 -0.40 1.84
C ASP A 172 -11.48 0.92 2.04
N PRO A 173 -12.42 1.24 1.14
CA PRO A 173 -13.29 2.39 1.29
C PRO A 173 -14.00 2.37 2.65
N GLY A 174 -14.01 3.51 3.33
CA GLY A 174 -14.60 3.62 4.67
C GLY A 174 -13.71 3.17 5.83
N THR A 175 -12.44 2.78 5.57
CA THR A 175 -11.48 2.56 6.65
C THR A 175 -11.33 3.81 7.51
N ASP A 176 -11.40 3.66 8.85
CA ASP A 176 -11.22 4.78 9.77
C ASP A 176 -9.90 5.50 9.51
N PRO A 177 -9.91 6.83 9.23
CA PRO A 177 -8.71 7.61 9.00
C PRO A 177 -7.64 7.48 10.07
N LYS A 178 -8.02 7.23 11.33
CA LYS A 178 -7.09 7.01 12.43
C LYS A 178 -6.29 5.72 12.26
N LEU A 179 -6.91 4.68 11.70
CA LEU A 179 -6.24 3.41 11.42
C LEU A 179 -5.27 3.55 10.27
N ILE A 180 -5.66 4.25 9.19
CA ILE A 180 -4.77 4.58 8.08
C ILE A 180 -3.56 5.38 8.58
N LEU A 181 -3.80 6.43 9.37
CA LEU A 181 -2.73 7.24 9.94
C LEU A 181 -1.78 6.44 10.85
N LYS A 182 -2.32 5.46 11.58
CA LYS A 182 -1.52 4.57 12.42
C LYS A 182 -0.54 3.74 11.57
N ASP A 183 -1.01 3.18 10.46
CA ASP A 183 -0.17 2.41 9.55
C ASP A 183 0.88 3.30 8.88
N LEU A 184 0.50 4.49 8.38
CA LEU A 184 1.43 5.45 7.80
C LEU A 184 2.55 5.86 8.77
N LYS A 185 2.24 6.07 10.06
CA LYS A 185 3.25 6.39 11.09
C LYS A 185 4.23 5.26 11.40
N VAL A 186 3.89 4.03 11.06
CA VAL A 186 4.78 2.88 11.20
C VAL A 186 5.70 2.74 9.99
N LEU A 187 5.19 3.12 8.79
CA LEU A 187 5.94 3.03 7.53
C LEU A 187 6.97 4.17 7.38
N ILE A 188 6.65 5.35 7.84
CA ILE A 188 7.40 6.62 7.66
C ILE A 188 8.27 6.93 8.88
#